data_3acae9b9467f8dc3ed05f459a71176df
#
_entry.id   3acae9b9467f8dc3ed05f459a71176df
#
_cell.length_a   1.000
_cell.length_b   1.000
_cell.length_c   1.000
_cell.angle_alpha   90.00
_cell.angle_beta   90.00
_cell.angle_gamma   90.00
#
_symmetry.space_group_name_H-M   'P 1'
#
loop_
_entity.id
_entity.type
_entity.pdbx_description
1 polymer ?
#
loop_
_entity_poly.entity_id
_entity_poly.type
_entity_poly.pdbx_seq_one_letter_code
_entity_poly.pdbx_strand_id
1 'polypeptide(L)'
;VVGLLDRFEDRLDRMVNGAFARAFKAEVQPVEIAAALQKEMDDRAAVVTRGRTVVPNLFITDLSPTDDDRLSVYRDTLERELATLVTDYVEQQGYTVLGPIQVELTRDDSLETGIFRVHSEARMGVSADSPAPLPGQPTLTDGLTHHPLIRNVTKLGRGHEADIRIDDPGVSRVHCEVVVGAPTVVRDLGSTNGLSVDGSRVTQATLVDGSTVTIGQTTLVYRSG
;
A
#
# COMPACT_ATOMS: atom_id res chain seq x y z
N VAL A 1 1.53 -28.56 16.75
CA VAL A 1 1.17 -27.65 15.66
C VAL A 1 2.33 -26.70 15.49
N VAL A 2 3.04 -26.78 14.37
CA VAL A 2 4.14 -25.85 14.04
C VAL A 2 3.54 -24.46 13.87
N GLY A 3 4.03 -23.48 14.61
CA GLY A 3 3.53 -22.11 14.57
C GLY A 3 3.78 -21.42 13.22
N LEU A 4 3.12 -20.29 12.96
CA LEU A 4 3.35 -19.50 11.75
C LEU A 4 4.79 -18.98 11.70
N LEU A 5 5.33 -18.56 12.86
CA LEU A 5 6.71 -18.08 12.98
C LEU A 5 7.72 -19.20 12.69
N ASP A 6 7.51 -20.41 13.19
CA ASP A 6 8.39 -21.57 12.92
C ASP A 6 8.42 -21.88 11.41
N ARG A 7 7.24 -21.84 10.74
CA ARG A 7 7.14 -22.03 9.29
C ARG A 7 7.83 -20.91 8.49
N PHE A 8 7.81 -19.70 8.99
CA PHE A 8 8.50 -18.56 8.40
C PHE A 8 10.02 -18.74 8.52
N GLU A 9 10.53 -19.10 9.70
CA GLU A 9 11.95 -19.39 9.90
C GLU A 9 12.42 -20.53 8.98
N ASP A 10 11.68 -21.63 8.90
CA ASP A 10 11.97 -22.76 8.02
C ASP A 10 11.99 -22.37 6.53
N ARG A 11 11.16 -21.41 6.10
CA ARG A 11 11.15 -20.91 4.72
C ARG A 11 12.40 -20.06 4.45
N LEU A 12 12.73 -19.14 5.36
CA LEU A 12 13.92 -18.31 5.23
C LEU A 12 15.21 -19.16 5.21
N ASP A 13 15.34 -20.11 6.10
CA ASP A 13 16.52 -20.98 6.17
C ASP A 13 16.74 -21.79 4.87
N ARG A 14 15.66 -22.26 4.25
CA ARG A 14 15.71 -22.98 2.98
C ARG A 14 16.13 -22.12 1.80
N MET A 15 15.74 -20.85 1.79
CA MET A 15 16.02 -19.93 0.67
C MET A 15 17.47 -19.44 0.68
N VAL A 16 18.09 -19.32 1.82
CA VAL A 16 19.37 -18.62 1.99
C VAL A 16 20.53 -19.56 2.36
N ASN A 17 20.37 -20.87 2.18
CA ASN A 17 21.42 -21.91 2.38
C ASN A 17 22.20 -21.77 3.70
N GLY A 18 21.56 -21.49 4.82
CA GLY A 18 22.21 -21.37 6.14
C GLY A 18 23.16 -20.17 6.29
N ALA A 19 23.31 -19.32 5.27
CA ALA A 19 24.06 -18.07 5.36
C ALA A 19 23.31 -17.02 6.19
N PHE A 20 21.98 -17.09 6.17
CA PHE A 20 21.08 -16.21 6.92
C PHE A 20 21.34 -16.30 8.43
N ALA A 21 21.40 -17.49 8.98
CA ALA A 21 21.64 -17.73 10.41
C ALA A 21 22.99 -17.16 10.93
N ARG A 22 23.96 -16.96 10.06
CA ARG A 22 25.27 -16.35 10.42
C ARG A 22 25.26 -14.83 10.29
N ALA A 23 24.52 -14.29 9.31
CA ALA A 23 24.42 -12.85 9.09
C ALA A 23 23.55 -12.16 10.16
N PHE A 24 22.61 -12.90 10.77
CA PHE A 24 21.61 -12.34 11.68
C PHE A 24 21.86 -12.61 13.17
N LYS A 25 23.06 -13.03 13.55
CA LYS A 25 23.35 -13.36 14.96
C LYS A 25 23.42 -12.16 15.91
N ALA A 26 23.23 -10.93 15.45
CA ALA A 26 23.59 -9.82 16.32
C ALA A 26 22.58 -8.72 16.57
N GLU A 27 21.58 -8.42 15.70
CA GLU A 27 20.78 -7.22 15.95
C GLU A 27 19.29 -7.42 15.59
N VAL A 28 18.72 -6.94 14.53
CA VAL A 28 17.31 -7.21 14.20
C VAL A 28 17.16 -8.56 13.49
N GLN A 29 16.38 -9.47 14.08
CA GLN A 29 16.08 -10.76 13.46
C GLN A 29 14.77 -10.69 12.67
N PRO A 30 14.67 -11.31 11.47
CA PRO A 30 13.42 -11.34 10.71
C PRO A 30 12.22 -11.88 11.47
N VAL A 31 12.41 -12.82 12.40
CA VAL A 31 11.34 -13.35 13.26
C VAL A 31 10.80 -12.30 14.23
N GLU A 32 11.64 -11.39 14.70
CA GLU A 32 11.23 -10.28 15.57
C GLU A 32 10.37 -9.28 14.79
N ILE A 33 10.75 -8.98 13.54
CA ILE A 33 9.93 -8.17 12.62
C ILE A 33 8.58 -8.88 12.40
N ALA A 34 8.59 -10.18 12.10
CA ALA A 34 7.38 -10.98 11.88
C ALA A 34 6.42 -10.94 13.09
N ALA A 35 6.96 -11.09 14.30
CA ALA A 35 6.18 -11.00 15.53
C ALA A 35 5.62 -9.59 15.77
N ALA A 36 6.41 -8.56 15.46
CA ALA A 36 5.99 -7.17 15.58
C ALA A 36 4.88 -6.82 14.57
N LEU A 37 4.93 -7.35 13.34
CA LEU A 37 3.86 -7.18 12.33
C LEU A 37 2.55 -7.79 12.81
N GLN A 38 2.58 -9.02 13.38
CA GLN A 38 1.39 -9.65 13.94
C GLN A 38 0.79 -8.81 15.07
N LYS A 39 1.65 -8.34 15.99
CA LYS A 39 1.23 -7.48 17.09
C LYS A 39 0.62 -6.17 16.60
N GLU A 40 1.26 -5.48 15.67
CA GLU A 40 0.76 -4.22 15.09
C GLU A 40 -0.61 -4.44 14.42
N MET A 41 -0.79 -5.57 13.73
CA MET A 41 -2.08 -5.93 13.13
C MET A 41 -3.17 -6.09 14.18
N ASP A 42 -2.90 -6.82 15.27
CA ASP A 42 -3.87 -7.04 16.35
C ASP A 42 -4.21 -5.73 17.08
N ASP A 43 -3.20 -4.90 17.32
CA ASP A 43 -3.36 -3.58 17.97
C ASP A 43 -4.19 -2.60 17.12
N ARG A 44 -4.19 -2.78 15.79
CA ARG A 44 -4.94 -1.96 14.83
C ARG A 44 -6.24 -2.58 14.33
N ALA A 45 -6.58 -3.76 14.81
CA ALA A 45 -7.80 -4.45 14.42
C ALA A 45 -9.05 -3.67 14.83
N ALA A 46 -9.89 -3.34 13.87
CA ALA A 46 -11.12 -2.58 14.08
C ALA A 46 -12.36 -3.41 13.76
N VAL A 47 -13.25 -3.59 14.73
CA VAL A 47 -14.55 -4.26 14.51
C VAL A 47 -15.50 -3.28 13.83
N VAL A 48 -15.80 -3.53 12.55
CA VAL A 48 -16.66 -2.66 11.73
C VAL A 48 -18.12 -3.08 11.82
N THR A 49 -18.39 -4.40 11.86
CA THR A 49 -19.74 -4.98 12.04
C THR A 49 -19.63 -6.29 12.81
N ARG A 50 -20.78 -6.85 13.27
CA ARG A 50 -20.78 -8.17 13.93
C ARG A 50 -20.14 -9.22 13.03
N GLY A 51 -18.99 -9.76 13.48
CA GLY A 51 -18.27 -10.82 12.80
C GLY A 51 -17.32 -10.35 11.69
N ARG A 52 -17.09 -9.03 11.54
CA ARG A 52 -16.12 -8.50 10.57
C ARG A 52 -15.12 -7.57 11.25
N THR A 53 -13.90 -8.04 11.42
CA THR A 53 -12.77 -7.27 11.93
C THR A 53 -11.87 -6.89 10.76
N VAL A 54 -11.69 -5.60 10.55
CA VAL A 54 -10.82 -5.06 9.48
C VAL A 54 -9.47 -4.74 10.08
N VAL A 55 -8.40 -5.13 9.37
CA VAL A 55 -7.01 -4.86 9.75
C VAL A 55 -6.28 -4.10 8.64
N PRO A 56 -5.17 -3.43 8.96
CA PRO A 56 -4.29 -2.82 7.97
C PRO A 56 -3.77 -3.84 6.95
N ASN A 57 -3.40 -3.36 5.78
CA ASN A 57 -2.84 -4.19 4.71
C ASN A 57 -1.50 -3.67 4.16
N LEU A 58 -1.07 -2.48 4.57
CA LEU A 58 0.29 -2.01 4.36
C LEU A 58 1.00 -1.93 5.72
N PHE A 59 2.17 -2.56 5.79
CA PHE A 59 3.05 -2.54 6.95
C PHE A 59 4.40 -1.98 6.55
N ILE A 60 4.88 -0.99 7.27
CA ILE A 60 6.17 -0.36 7.03
C ILE A 60 7.03 -0.62 8.27
N THR A 61 8.23 -1.15 8.03
CA THR A 61 9.21 -1.41 9.07
C THR A 61 10.41 -0.50 8.86
N ASP A 62 10.56 0.50 9.72
CA ASP A 62 11.72 1.38 9.74
C ASP A 62 12.89 0.67 10.42
N LEU A 63 14.02 0.64 9.77
CA LEU A 63 15.26 0.01 10.21
C LEU A 63 16.36 1.05 10.41
N SER A 64 17.27 0.78 11.34
CA SER A 64 18.50 1.58 11.44
C SER A 64 19.34 1.47 10.17
N PRO A 65 20.23 2.44 9.89
CA PRO A 65 21.12 2.39 8.72
C PRO A 65 21.92 1.08 8.63
N THR A 66 22.42 0.60 9.75
CA THR A 66 23.22 -0.63 9.82
C THR A 66 22.38 -1.87 9.52
N ASP A 67 21.17 -1.95 10.07
CA ASP A 67 20.27 -3.09 9.86
C ASP A 67 19.71 -3.07 8.44
N ASP A 68 19.38 -1.90 7.91
CA ASP A 68 18.96 -1.71 6.53
C ASP A 68 20.02 -2.17 5.52
N ASP A 69 21.27 -1.73 5.69
CA ASP A 69 22.39 -2.14 4.83
C ASP A 69 22.58 -3.67 4.83
N ARG A 70 22.41 -4.33 5.97
CA ARG A 70 22.49 -5.79 6.10
C ARG A 70 21.35 -6.52 5.41
N LEU A 71 20.12 -6.03 5.61
CA LEU A 71 18.91 -6.65 5.07
C LEU A 71 18.74 -6.35 3.58
N SER A 72 19.39 -5.31 3.06
CA SER A 72 19.25 -4.83 1.68
C SER A 72 19.47 -5.92 0.63
N VAL A 73 20.46 -6.80 0.84
CA VAL A 73 20.76 -7.91 -0.07
C VAL A 73 19.60 -8.90 -0.22
N TYR A 74 18.75 -9.00 0.80
CA TYR A 74 17.63 -9.95 0.88
C TYR A 74 16.27 -9.24 0.92
N ARG A 75 16.22 -7.92 0.74
CA ARG A 75 15.05 -7.06 0.90
C ARG A 75 13.81 -7.64 0.23
N ASP A 76 13.86 -7.83 -1.09
CA ASP A 76 12.71 -8.30 -1.88
C ASP A 76 12.20 -9.68 -1.44
N THR A 77 13.12 -10.54 -0.98
CA THR A 77 12.76 -11.88 -0.50
C THR A 77 12.12 -11.79 0.88
N LEU A 78 12.70 -10.98 1.77
CA LEU A 78 12.22 -10.80 3.12
C LEU A 78 10.84 -10.12 3.13
N GLU A 79 10.63 -9.08 2.34
CA GLU A 79 9.34 -8.39 2.20
C GLU A 79 8.24 -9.34 1.72
N ARG A 80 8.54 -10.19 0.71
CA ARG A 80 7.57 -11.20 0.22
C ARG A 80 7.24 -12.26 1.26
N GLU A 81 8.24 -12.77 1.98
CA GLU A 81 8.02 -13.78 3.01
C GLU A 81 7.26 -13.22 4.22
N LEU A 82 7.57 -11.99 4.62
CA LEU A 82 6.81 -11.28 5.65
C LEU A 82 5.35 -11.03 5.21
N ALA A 83 5.14 -10.60 3.97
CA ALA A 83 3.79 -10.43 3.42
C ALA A 83 3.00 -11.76 3.38
N THR A 84 3.68 -12.87 3.04
CA THR A 84 3.07 -14.21 3.07
C THR A 84 2.69 -14.61 4.50
N LEU A 85 3.57 -14.39 5.47
CA LEU A 85 3.28 -14.68 6.88
C LEU A 85 2.09 -13.86 7.39
N VAL A 86 2.05 -12.57 7.06
CA VAL A 86 0.94 -11.67 7.43
C VAL A 86 -0.36 -12.12 6.79
N THR A 87 -0.32 -12.57 5.52
CA THR A 87 -1.49 -13.14 4.83
C THR A 87 -2.01 -14.40 5.52
N ASP A 88 -1.11 -15.35 5.82
CA ASP A 88 -1.45 -16.57 6.54
C ASP A 88 -2.08 -16.25 7.93
N TYR A 89 -1.59 -15.19 8.59
CA TYR A 89 -2.11 -14.75 9.89
C TYR A 89 -3.51 -14.16 9.78
N VAL A 90 -3.75 -13.31 8.76
CA VAL A 90 -5.08 -12.74 8.46
C VAL A 90 -6.11 -13.85 8.25
N GLU A 91 -5.75 -14.87 7.46
CA GLU A 91 -6.62 -16.02 7.21
C GLU A 91 -6.90 -16.83 8.49
N GLN A 92 -5.87 -17.08 9.29
CA GLN A 92 -5.99 -17.83 10.55
C GLN A 92 -6.90 -17.12 11.56
N GLN A 93 -6.81 -15.79 11.67
CA GLN A 93 -7.62 -14.98 12.58
C GLN A 93 -9.01 -14.64 12.02
N GLY A 94 -9.26 -14.91 10.74
CA GLY A 94 -10.52 -14.55 10.09
C GLY A 94 -10.69 -13.03 9.92
N TYR A 95 -9.56 -12.31 9.82
CA TYR A 95 -9.57 -10.86 9.60
C TYR A 95 -9.93 -10.51 8.15
N THR A 96 -10.38 -9.29 7.94
CA THR A 96 -10.66 -8.73 6.62
C THR A 96 -9.65 -7.63 6.31
N VAL A 97 -9.06 -7.67 5.12
CA VAL A 97 -8.20 -6.61 4.59
C VAL A 97 -8.91 -5.88 3.46
N LEU A 98 -8.57 -4.60 3.25
CA LEU A 98 -9.17 -3.76 2.21
C LEU A 98 -8.40 -3.81 0.88
N GLY A 99 -7.31 -4.56 0.83
CA GLY A 99 -6.44 -4.71 -0.33
C GLY A 99 -5.38 -5.77 -0.10
N PRO A 100 -4.45 -5.97 -1.05
CA PRO A 100 -3.36 -6.91 -0.88
C PRO A 100 -2.48 -6.49 0.28
N ILE A 101 -1.92 -7.48 0.95
CA ILE A 101 -0.96 -7.24 2.02
C ILE A 101 0.39 -6.90 1.40
N GLN A 102 0.94 -5.79 1.86
CA GLN A 102 2.26 -5.29 1.48
C GLN A 102 3.10 -5.06 2.74
N VAL A 103 4.36 -5.43 2.67
CA VAL A 103 5.36 -5.17 3.71
C VAL A 103 6.53 -4.45 3.04
N GLU A 104 6.90 -3.31 3.59
CA GLU A 104 8.00 -2.49 3.11
C GLU A 104 9.03 -2.34 4.23
N LEU A 105 10.31 -2.50 3.90
CA LEU A 105 11.43 -2.20 4.79
C LEU A 105 12.03 -0.86 4.37
N THR A 106 12.07 0.08 5.29
CA THR A 106 12.54 1.45 5.05
C THR A 106 13.68 1.79 5.99
N ARG A 107 14.55 2.71 5.55
CA ARG A 107 15.66 3.20 6.37
C ARG A 107 15.22 4.43 7.14
N ASP A 108 15.50 4.45 8.43
CA ASP A 108 15.37 5.62 9.31
C ASP A 108 16.71 5.92 9.97
N ASP A 109 17.35 7.02 9.56
CA ASP A 109 18.65 7.44 10.07
C ASP A 109 18.62 7.90 11.55
N SER A 110 17.44 8.02 12.15
CA SER A 110 17.28 8.34 13.56
C SER A 110 17.30 7.13 14.49
N LEU A 111 17.24 5.91 13.94
CA LEU A 111 17.21 4.68 14.72
C LEU A 111 18.63 4.17 15.02
N GLU A 112 18.81 3.69 16.25
CA GLU A 112 20.03 2.98 16.66
C GLU A 112 20.02 1.53 16.16
N THR A 113 21.20 0.97 15.93
CA THR A 113 21.38 -0.42 15.52
C THR A 113 20.68 -1.39 16.49
N GLY A 114 19.92 -2.34 15.97
CA GLY A 114 19.11 -3.28 16.77
C GLY A 114 17.72 -2.75 17.13
N ILE A 115 17.41 -1.51 16.79
CA ILE A 115 16.09 -0.91 17.02
C ILE A 115 15.36 -0.76 15.70
N PHE A 116 14.13 -1.22 15.65
CA PHE A 116 13.23 -1.03 14.52
C PHE A 116 11.86 -0.56 15.00
N ARG A 117 11.08 0.01 14.09
CA ARG A 117 9.72 0.47 14.36
C ARG A 117 8.79 -0.06 13.28
N VAL A 118 7.64 -0.58 13.70
CA VAL A 118 6.59 -1.01 12.77
C VAL A 118 5.43 -0.02 12.87
N HIS A 119 4.93 0.40 11.73
CA HIS A 119 3.67 1.10 11.62
C HIS A 119 2.87 0.56 10.43
N SER A 120 1.55 0.76 10.47
CA SER A 120 0.66 0.16 9.50
C SER A 120 -0.42 1.12 9.04
N GLU A 121 -0.88 0.93 7.81
CA GLU A 121 -1.96 1.69 7.21
C GLU A 121 -2.99 0.74 6.59
N ALA A 122 -4.26 1.09 6.73
CA ALA A 122 -5.32 0.45 5.94
C ALA A 122 -5.42 1.19 4.61
N ARG A 123 -4.78 0.65 3.57
CA ARG A 123 -4.93 1.17 2.21
C ARG A 123 -6.01 0.37 1.49
N MET A 124 -6.97 1.05 0.87
CA MET A 124 -7.80 0.38 -0.11
C MET A 124 -6.91 -0.01 -1.28
N GLY A 125 -6.71 -1.31 -1.43
CA GLY A 125 -5.68 -1.84 -2.28
C GLY A 125 -5.91 -1.54 -3.74
N VAL A 126 -4.87 -0.98 -4.34
CA VAL A 126 -4.66 -1.09 -5.78
C VAL A 126 -3.63 -2.20 -5.94
N SER A 127 -4.10 -3.42 -6.20
CA SER A 127 -3.22 -4.55 -6.51
C SER A 127 -2.70 -4.41 -7.93
N ALA A 128 -1.41 -4.71 -8.12
CA ALA A 128 -0.92 -5.11 -9.46
C ALA A 128 -1.66 -6.36 -9.98
N ASP A 129 -2.32 -7.12 -9.08
CA ASP A 129 -3.27 -8.20 -9.34
C ASP A 129 -4.72 -7.79 -9.01
N SER A 130 -5.10 -6.52 -9.17
CA SER A 130 -6.52 -6.18 -9.16
C SER A 130 -7.22 -7.05 -10.18
N PRO A 131 -8.31 -7.76 -9.81
CA PRO A 131 -9.13 -8.41 -10.81
C PRO A 131 -9.44 -7.35 -11.87
N ALA A 132 -9.29 -7.73 -13.14
CA ALA A 132 -9.63 -6.85 -14.26
C ALA A 132 -10.92 -6.11 -13.91
N PRO A 133 -11.02 -4.79 -14.14
CA PRO A 133 -12.19 -4.03 -13.79
C PRO A 133 -13.42 -4.78 -14.24
N LEU A 134 -14.40 -4.91 -13.37
CA LEU A 134 -15.66 -5.54 -13.77
C LEU A 134 -16.19 -4.78 -14.99
N PRO A 135 -16.69 -5.45 -16.02
CA PRO A 135 -17.27 -4.78 -17.17
C PRO A 135 -18.29 -3.71 -16.70
N GLY A 136 -18.07 -2.46 -17.10
CA GLY A 136 -18.87 -1.33 -16.69
C GLY A 136 -18.40 -0.59 -15.43
N GLN A 137 -17.21 -0.89 -14.89
CA GLN A 137 -16.66 -0.15 -13.76
C GLN A 137 -15.65 0.90 -14.22
N PRO A 138 -15.87 2.19 -13.93
CA PRO A 138 -14.94 3.23 -14.31
C PRO A 138 -13.61 3.12 -13.55
N THR A 139 -12.50 3.45 -14.24
CA THR A 139 -11.14 3.39 -13.71
C THR A 139 -10.32 4.62 -14.08
N LEU A 140 -9.30 4.91 -13.28
CA LEU A 140 -8.18 5.77 -13.65
C LEU A 140 -6.90 4.92 -13.77
N THR A 141 -6.06 5.18 -14.75
CA THR A 141 -4.78 4.46 -14.91
C THR A 141 -3.63 5.41 -15.21
N ASP A 142 -2.48 5.20 -14.59
CA ASP A 142 -1.23 5.90 -14.88
C ASP A 142 -0.36 5.17 -15.91
N GLY A 143 -0.90 4.16 -16.57
CA GLY A 143 -0.23 3.29 -17.54
C GLY A 143 0.35 2.02 -16.94
N LEU A 144 0.62 1.97 -15.65
CA LEU A 144 1.12 0.79 -14.93
C LEU A 144 0.09 0.26 -13.92
N THR A 145 -0.63 1.18 -13.27
CA THR A 145 -1.56 0.87 -12.19
C THR A 145 -2.99 1.25 -12.59
N HIS A 146 -3.92 0.35 -12.33
CA HIS A 146 -5.35 0.59 -12.53
C HIS A 146 -6.01 0.93 -11.19
N HIS A 147 -6.63 2.10 -11.08
CA HIS A 147 -7.35 2.57 -9.91
C HIS A 147 -8.86 2.49 -10.17
N PRO A 148 -9.57 1.42 -9.74
CA PRO A 148 -11.00 1.32 -9.93
C PRO A 148 -11.74 2.37 -9.08
N LEU A 149 -12.69 3.07 -9.69
CA LEU A 149 -13.53 4.05 -9.03
C LEU A 149 -14.77 3.35 -8.42
N ILE A 150 -14.56 2.73 -7.26
CA ILE A 150 -15.58 1.91 -6.57
C ILE A 150 -16.51 2.74 -5.69
N ARG A 151 -16.20 4.01 -5.47
CA ARG A 151 -17.00 4.94 -4.67
C ARG A 151 -17.61 6.02 -5.57
N ASN A 152 -18.76 6.55 -5.13
CA ASN A 152 -19.38 7.70 -5.83
C ASN A 152 -18.47 8.93 -5.83
N VAL A 153 -17.62 9.09 -4.81
CA VAL A 153 -16.62 10.16 -4.72
C VAL A 153 -15.28 9.52 -4.35
N THR A 154 -14.26 9.78 -5.15
CA THR A 154 -12.90 9.30 -4.93
C THR A 154 -11.95 10.49 -4.94
N LYS A 155 -11.22 10.71 -3.85
CA LYS A 155 -10.24 11.79 -3.71
C LYS A 155 -8.86 11.34 -4.15
N LEU A 156 -8.18 12.18 -4.91
CA LEU A 156 -6.81 11.99 -5.37
C LEU A 156 -5.88 12.99 -4.69
N GLY A 157 -4.69 12.56 -4.30
CA GLY A 157 -3.70 13.43 -3.67
C GLY A 157 -2.47 12.66 -3.22
N ARG A 158 -1.46 13.37 -2.68
CA ARG A 158 -0.27 12.70 -2.17
C ARG A 158 -0.35 12.40 -0.66
N GLY A 159 -1.35 12.93 0.03
CA GLY A 159 -1.57 12.72 1.47
C GLY A 159 -2.34 11.45 1.78
N HIS A 160 -2.28 11.04 3.04
CA HIS A 160 -3.02 9.88 3.57
C HIS A 160 -4.55 10.06 3.56
N GLU A 161 -5.03 11.29 3.38
CA GLU A 161 -6.45 11.64 3.29
C GLU A 161 -7.05 11.37 1.88
N ALA A 162 -6.19 11.06 0.89
CA ALA A 162 -6.61 10.73 -0.46
C ALA A 162 -6.95 9.22 -0.57
N ASP A 163 -8.02 8.91 -1.28
CA ASP A 163 -8.42 7.53 -1.58
C ASP A 163 -7.45 6.88 -2.60
N ILE A 164 -6.98 7.68 -3.58
CA ILE A 164 -5.93 7.30 -4.53
C ILE A 164 -4.71 8.18 -4.22
N ARG A 165 -3.66 7.56 -3.71
CA ARG A 165 -2.42 8.26 -3.39
C ARG A 165 -1.52 8.31 -4.62
N ILE A 166 -1.08 9.53 -4.95
CA ILE A 166 -0.15 9.83 -6.05
C ILE A 166 1.17 10.30 -5.44
N ASP A 167 2.23 9.54 -5.63
CA ASP A 167 3.57 9.88 -5.14
C ASP A 167 4.28 10.85 -6.08
N ASP A 168 3.80 12.10 -6.06
CA ASP A 168 4.32 13.20 -6.87
C ASP A 168 4.39 14.47 -6.00
N PRO A 169 5.58 15.06 -5.82
CA PRO A 169 5.76 16.27 -5.00
C PRO A 169 4.95 17.47 -5.52
N GLY A 170 4.58 17.49 -6.80
CA GLY A 170 3.71 18.50 -7.40
C GLY A 170 2.23 18.33 -7.06
N VAL A 171 1.85 17.21 -6.43
CA VAL A 171 0.46 16.92 -6.04
C VAL A 171 0.20 17.38 -4.61
N SER A 172 -0.92 18.08 -4.38
CA SER A 172 -1.35 18.49 -3.02
C SER A 172 -1.80 17.27 -2.19
N ARG A 173 -1.80 17.39 -0.85
CA ARG A 173 -2.24 16.31 0.06
C ARG A 173 -3.61 15.76 -0.33
N VAL A 174 -4.58 16.65 -0.55
CA VAL A 174 -5.84 16.37 -1.25
C VAL A 174 -5.86 17.33 -2.44
N HIS A 175 -5.88 16.81 -3.67
CA HIS A 175 -5.70 17.61 -4.88
C HIS A 175 -7.02 17.81 -5.62
N CYS A 176 -7.66 16.72 -5.94
CA CYS A 176 -8.95 16.72 -6.65
C CYS A 176 -9.83 15.55 -6.20
N GLU A 177 -11.07 15.56 -6.63
CA GLU A 177 -12.01 14.45 -6.46
C GLU A 177 -12.62 14.05 -7.79
N VAL A 178 -12.90 12.77 -7.95
CA VAL A 178 -13.69 12.24 -9.06
C VAL A 178 -15.04 11.80 -8.51
N VAL A 179 -16.11 12.39 -9.05
CA VAL A 179 -17.50 12.05 -8.73
C VAL A 179 -18.03 11.15 -9.85
N VAL A 180 -18.18 9.88 -9.53
CA VAL A 180 -18.74 8.88 -10.47
C VAL A 180 -20.24 9.06 -10.61
N GLY A 181 -20.70 9.20 -11.84
CA GLY A 181 -22.11 9.39 -12.16
C GLY A 181 -22.33 9.45 -13.68
N ALA A 182 -23.49 9.87 -14.09
CA ALA A 182 -23.81 10.13 -15.48
C ALA A 182 -24.13 11.62 -15.68
N PRO A 183 -23.14 12.47 -16.00
CA PRO A 183 -21.74 12.15 -16.33
C PRO A 183 -20.83 12.01 -15.11
N THR A 184 -19.67 11.33 -15.28
CA THR A 184 -18.56 11.37 -14.31
C THR A 184 -17.83 12.71 -14.40
N VAL A 185 -17.51 13.29 -13.26
CA VAL A 185 -16.91 14.63 -13.17
C VAL A 185 -15.68 14.60 -12.29
N VAL A 186 -14.61 15.28 -12.71
CA VAL A 186 -13.45 15.59 -11.86
C VAL A 186 -13.51 17.05 -11.41
N ARG A 187 -13.14 17.31 -10.14
CA ARG A 187 -13.17 18.66 -9.54
C ARG A 187 -11.90 18.93 -8.74
N ASP A 188 -11.27 20.09 -8.96
CA ASP A 188 -10.15 20.55 -8.14
C ASP A 188 -10.62 20.94 -6.73
N LEU A 189 -9.86 20.59 -5.72
CA LEU A 189 -10.16 20.87 -4.31
C LEU A 189 -9.26 22.01 -3.75
N GLY A 190 -8.90 22.97 -4.59
CA GLY A 190 -8.02 24.08 -4.20
C GLY A 190 -6.55 23.68 -4.19
N SER A 191 -6.16 22.86 -5.14
CA SER A 191 -4.79 22.37 -5.24
C SER A 191 -3.79 23.49 -5.56
N THR A 192 -2.52 23.28 -5.16
CA THR A 192 -1.45 24.29 -5.38
C THR A 192 -1.12 24.45 -6.86
N ASN A 193 -1.01 23.38 -7.60
CA ASN A 193 -0.59 23.40 -9.00
C ASN A 193 -1.76 23.33 -10.00
N GLY A 194 -2.97 23.06 -9.51
CA GLY A 194 -4.19 22.97 -10.30
C GLY A 194 -4.34 21.64 -11.03
N LEU A 195 -5.54 21.46 -11.58
CA LEU A 195 -5.99 20.30 -12.32
C LEU A 195 -6.02 20.63 -13.81
N SER A 196 -5.56 19.68 -14.66
CA SER A 196 -5.75 19.75 -16.11
C SER A 196 -6.50 18.51 -16.61
N VAL A 197 -7.42 18.72 -17.55
CA VAL A 197 -8.12 17.64 -18.25
C VAL A 197 -7.93 17.86 -19.75
N ASP A 198 -7.45 16.81 -20.44
CA ASP A 198 -7.15 16.82 -21.87
C ASP A 198 -6.27 18.01 -22.28
N GLY A 199 -5.24 18.31 -21.45
CA GLY A 199 -4.29 19.39 -21.63
C GLY A 199 -4.82 20.79 -21.27
N SER A 200 -6.08 20.96 -20.91
CA SER A 200 -6.67 22.23 -20.51
C SER A 200 -6.78 22.35 -18.99
N ARG A 201 -6.32 23.49 -18.43
CA ARG A 201 -6.45 23.75 -16.99
C ARG A 201 -7.90 24.05 -16.64
N VAL A 202 -8.43 23.34 -15.64
CA VAL A 202 -9.83 23.42 -15.25
C VAL A 202 -9.97 23.40 -13.73
N THR A 203 -11.09 23.92 -13.23
CA THR A 203 -11.53 23.72 -11.83
C THR A 203 -12.48 22.53 -11.72
N GLN A 204 -13.16 22.21 -12.81
CA GLN A 204 -14.07 21.08 -12.93
C GLN A 204 -14.20 20.71 -14.42
N ALA A 205 -14.28 19.41 -14.70
CA ALA A 205 -14.55 18.92 -16.05
C ALA A 205 -15.31 17.59 -16.02
N THR A 206 -16.08 17.33 -17.07
CA THR A 206 -16.69 16.01 -17.32
C THR A 206 -15.63 15.09 -17.92
N LEU A 207 -15.55 13.86 -17.44
CA LEU A 207 -14.68 12.82 -17.98
C LEU A 207 -15.48 11.94 -18.94
N VAL A 208 -14.88 11.69 -20.09
CA VAL A 208 -15.34 10.71 -21.08
C VAL A 208 -14.27 9.62 -21.23
N ASP A 209 -14.64 8.48 -21.80
CA ASP A 209 -13.66 7.40 -22.00
C ASP A 209 -12.43 7.89 -22.76
N GLY A 210 -11.24 7.66 -22.21
CA GLY A 210 -9.97 8.15 -22.73
C GLY A 210 -9.54 9.54 -22.25
N SER A 211 -10.37 10.29 -21.49
CA SER A 211 -9.96 11.58 -20.94
C SER A 211 -8.71 11.46 -20.08
N THR A 212 -7.79 12.41 -20.25
CA THR A 212 -6.55 12.50 -19.47
C THR A 212 -6.70 13.50 -18.33
N VAL A 213 -6.40 13.07 -17.10
CA VAL A 213 -6.40 13.90 -15.89
C VAL A 213 -4.98 14.10 -15.45
N THR A 214 -4.46 15.33 -15.49
CA THR A 214 -3.09 15.65 -15.07
C THR A 214 -3.11 16.45 -13.78
N ILE A 215 -2.39 15.95 -12.76
CA ILE A 215 -2.16 16.58 -11.47
C ILE A 215 -0.67 16.50 -11.13
N GLY A 216 -0.04 17.64 -10.85
CA GLY A 216 1.41 17.72 -10.73
C GLY A 216 2.09 17.33 -12.06
N GLN A 217 2.96 16.31 -12.01
CA GLN A 217 3.61 15.71 -13.18
C GLN A 217 2.95 14.38 -13.60
N THR A 218 1.97 13.91 -12.82
CA THR A 218 1.30 12.64 -13.05
C THR A 218 0.09 12.81 -13.95
N THR A 219 -0.01 11.97 -14.98
CA THR A 219 -1.16 11.91 -15.88
C THR A 219 -1.87 10.60 -15.76
N LEU A 220 -3.16 10.65 -15.49
CA LEU A 220 -4.06 9.49 -15.36
C LEU A 220 -5.03 9.48 -16.53
N VAL A 221 -5.31 8.32 -17.08
CA VAL A 221 -6.31 8.11 -18.14
C VAL A 221 -7.59 7.55 -17.52
N TYR A 222 -8.70 8.20 -17.76
CA TYR A 222 -10.02 7.74 -17.35
C TYR A 222 -10.57 6.71 -18.34
N ARG A 223 -11.15 5.63 -17.82
CA ARG A 223 -11.92 4.64 -18.58
C ARG A 223 -13.30 4.51 -17.97
N SER A 224 -14.33 4.55 -18.79
CA SER A 224 -15.73 4.52 -18.34
C SER A 224 -16.24 3.13 -17.94
N GLY A 225 -15.46 2.07 -18.28
CA GLY A 225 -15.81 0.67 -18.02
C GLY A 225 -16.62 0.02 -19.14
#